data_253b802cff07934b3d0943146136a9df
#
_entry.id   253b802cff07934b3d0943146136a9df
#
_cell.length_a   1.000
_cell.length_b   1.000
_cell.length_c   1.000
_cell.angle_alpha   90.00
_cell.angle_beta   90.00
_cell.angle_gamma   90.00
#
_symmetry.space_group_name_H-M   'P 1'
#
loop_
_entity.id
_entity.type
_entity.pdbx_description
1 polymer ?
#
loop_
_entity_poly.entity_id
_entity_poly.type
_entity_poly.pdbx_seq_one_letter_code
_entity_poly.pdbx_strand_id
1 'polypeptide(L)'
;MTVEFKPGVRYRMPAVFGPAPGPRQKPDGTLWTPEEAGTMNAAWMTVKYRTHREQLERILPPGFELRGEPDVHASLAFFNDLYWLAGRGYGIVMIEIAATYRGKTETIDGSFCPVLWEGVPDAIMTGREELGFPKLFADIPALDIDHARGTAGGSASWFDFRFFDVALHGLIEVYEEPKLPGPGGAALYYKYMPRTGIFGSGGCDVAYTTTSQPQPGEAGDTSPIKFGGANFRKWKAAGGSVNWHRATFEQLPTTFHVVNGVADLEIVEYLGAELVEFSAPGQAVSANVMRAVEPAL
;
A
#
# COMPACT_ATOMS: atom_id res chain seq x y z
N MET A 1 33.95 -10.62 -17.68
CA MET A 1 32.69 -11.38 -17.61
C MET A 1 31.56 -10.40 -17.83
N THR A 2 30.69 -10.62 -18.79
CA THR A 2 29.47 -9.84 -19.01
C THR A 2 28.39 -10.34 -18.07
N VAL A 3 27.55 -9.41 -17.59
CA VAL A 3 26.38 -9.78 -16.76
C VAL A 3 25.40 -10.55 -17.64
N GLU A 4 24.99 -11.71 -17.19
CA GLU A 4 23.97 -12.54 -17.83
C GLU A 4 22.67 -12.46 -17.03
N PHE A 5 21.57 -12.04 -17.67
CA PHE A 5 20.26 -12.01 -17.05
C PHE A 5 19.58 -13.37 -17.20
N LYS A 6 19.35 -14.05 -16.09
CA LYS A 6 18.76 -15.40 -16.08
C LYS A 6 17.23 -15.33 -16.11
N PRO A 7 16.55 -16.17 -16.91
CA PRO A 7 15.08 -16.30 -16.88
C PRO A 7 14.58 -16.63 -15.47
N GLY A 8 13.46 -16.04 -15.07
CA GLY A 8 12.84 -16.28 -13.76
C GLY A 8 13.50 -15.57 -12.57
N VAL A 9 14.64 -14.93 -12.79
CA VAL A 9 15.34 -14.15 -11.76
C VAL A 9 15.03 -12.67 -11.92
N ARG A 10 14.77 -11.98 -10.81
CA ARG A 10 14.46 -10.53 -10.80
C ARG A 10 15.72 -9.71 -10.65
N TYR A 11 15.81 -8.69 -11.47
CA TYR A 11 16.88 -7.69 -11.47
C TYR A 11 16.26 -6.30 -11.31
N ARG A 12 16.95 -5.43 -10.61
CA ARG A 12 16.64 -4.00 -10.51
C ARG A 12 17.93 -3.20 -10.69
N MET A 13 17.82 -1.95 -11.03
CA MET A 13 18.97 -1.05 -11.08
C MET A 13 19.60 -0.90 -9.67
N PRO A 14 20.93 -1.03 -9.53
CA PRO A 14 21.92 -1.28 -10.57
C PRO A 14 22.07 -2.79 -10.90
N ALA A 15 21.49 -3.22 -12.04
CA ALA A 15 21.32 -4.63 -12.41
C ALA A 15 22.63 -5.40 -12.67
N VAL A 16 23.73 -4.68 -12.88
CA VAL A 16 25.04 -5.26 -13.18
C VAL A 16 25.71 -5.97 -11.99
N PHE A 17 25.18 -5.82 -10.78
CA PHE A 17 25.70 -6.46 -9.57
C PHE A 17 24.98 -7.77 -9.21
N GLY A 18 24.09 -8.24 -10.06
CA GLY A 18 23.38 -9.51 -9.89
C GLY A 18 21.89 -9.38 -9.55
N PRO A 19 21.29 -10.48 -9.08
CA PRO A 19 19.87 -10.50 -8.69
C PRO A 19 19.55 -9.46 -7.63
N ALA A 20 18.35 -8.89 -7.70
CA ALA A 20 17.86 -7.93 -6.71
C ALA A 20 17.19 -8.66 -5.54
N PRO A 21 17.83 -8.77 -4.36
CA PRO A 21 17.18 -9.37 -3.21
C PRO A 21 16.00 -8.53 -2.73
N GLY A 22 15.04 -9.19 -2.11
CA GLY A 22 13.84 -8.53 -1.62
C GLY A 22 12.82 -9.53 -1.05
N PRO A 23 11.57 -9.12 -0.88
CA PRO A 23 10.55 -10.00 -0.29
C PRO A 23 10.22 -11.25 -1.14
N ARG A 24 10.58 -11.28 -2.41
CA ARG A 24 10.23 -12.37 -3.34
C ARG A 24 11.40 -13.23 -3.77
N GLN A 25 12.64 -12.82 -3.49
CA GLN A 25 13.82 -13.66 -3.78
C GLN A 25 15.01 -13.32 -2.89
N LYS A 26 15.88 -14.29 -2.73
CA LYS A 26 17.17 -14.21 -2.02
C LYS A 26 18.25 -13.56 -2.90
N PRO A 27 19.43 -13.22 -2.33
CA PRO A 27 20.54 -12.65 -3.09
C PRO A 27 21.05 -13.52 -4.24
N ASP A 28 20.88 -14.85 -4.15
CA ASP A 28 21.26 -15.80 -5.20
C ASP A 28 20.20 -15.96 -6.31
N GLY A 29 19.06 -15.26 -6.18
CA GLY A 29 17.92 -15.33 -7.12
C GLY A 29 16.94 -16.47 -6.83
N THR A 30 17.17 -17.29 -5.80
CA THR A 30 16.20 -18.31 -5.37
C THR A 30 15.07 -17.70 -4.54
N LEU A 31 13.96 -18.43 -4.39
CA LEU A 31 12.83 -17.98 -3.58
C LEU A 31 13.10 -18.25 -2.10
N TRP A 32 12.52 -17.40 -1.26
CA TRP A 32 12.44 -17.66 0.18
C TRP A 32 11.49 -18.82 0.45
N THR A 33 11.77 -19.65 1.46
CA THR A 33 10.80 -20.62 1.99
C THR A 33 9.97 -20.00 3.12
N PRO A 34 8.78 -20.56 3.44
CA PRO A 34 8.00 -20.10 4.58
C PRO A 34 8.77 -20.11 5.91
N GLU A 35 9.62 -21.09 6.10
CA GLU A 35 10.47 -21.24 7.31
C GLU A 35 11.51 -20.13 7.39
N GLU A 36 12.16 -19.80 6.26
CA GLU A 36 13.14 -18.70 6.17
C GLU A 36 12.48 -17.33 6.37
N ALA A 37 11.21 -17.19 5.97
CA ALA A 37 10.46 -15.96 6.13
C ALA A 37 10.10 -15.66 7.60
N GLY A 38 10.05 -16.66 8.47
CA GLY A 38 9.71 -16.48 9.87
C GLY A 38 8.30 -15.91 10.09
N THR A 39 8.16 -15.09 11.12
CA THR A 39 6.88 -14.46 11.47
C THR A 39 7.01 -12.94 11.42
N MET A 40 6.19 -12.33 10.58
CA MET A 40 6.00 -10.88 10.52
C MET A 40 4.96 -10.45 11.55
N ASN A 41 5.19 -9.34 12.25
CA ASN A 41 4.23 -8.70 13.14
C ASN A 41 3.80 -7.36 12.55
N ALA A 42 2.53 -6.99 12.75
CA ALA A 42 2.03 -5.70 12.28
C ALA A 42 0.94 -5.13 13.19
N ALA A 43 0.89 -3.80 13.23
CA ALA A 43 -0.25 -3.03 13.71
C ALA A 43 -0.74 -2.13 12.56
N TRP A 44 -2.06 -2.04 12.40
CA TRP A 44 -2.69 -1.33 11.30
C TRP A 44 -3.93 -0.60 11.78
N MET A 45 -3.95 0.71 11.72
CA MET A 45 -5.14 1.51 12.01
C MET A 45 -5.68 2.17 10.75
N THR A 46 -7.01 2.30 10.71
CA THR A 46 -7.73 2.89 9.58
C THR A 46 -8.83 3.79 10.10
N VAL A 47 -8.92 4.97 9.54
CA VAL A 47 -10.07 5.87 9.66
C VAL A 47 -10.83 5.84 8.34
N LYS A 48 -12.12 5.54 8.41
CA LYS A 48 -13.03 5.56 7.27
C LYS A 48 -13.86 6.83 7.31
N TYR A 49 -13.92 7.55 6.19
CA TYR A 49 -14.74 8.75 6.03
C TYR A 49 -15.35 8.84 4.63
N ARG A 50 -16.42 9.59 4.49
CA ARG A 50 -17.04 9.93 3.22
C ARG A 50 -16.53 11.28 2.73
N THR A 51 -16.35 11.40 1.42
CA THR A 51 -16.01 12.64 0.72
C THR A 51 -17.02 12.90 -0.41
N HIS A 52 -16.76 13.89 -1.25
CA HIS A 52 -17.55 14.16 -2.44
C HIS A 52 -17.16 13.22 -3.59
N ARG A 53 -18.15 12.68 -4.28
CA ARG A 53 -17.95 11.73 -5.40
C ARG A 53 -17.04 12.29 -6.48
N GLU A 54 -17.29 13.53 -6.90
CA GLU A 54 -16.51 14.20 -7.93
C GLU A 54 -15.06 14.47 -7.54
N GLN A 55 -14.71 14.49 -6.25
CA GLN A 55 -13.34 14.60 -5.79
C GLN A 55 -12.61 13.27 -5.99
N LEU A 56 -13.25 12.13 -5.73
CA LEU A 56 -12.65 10.81 -5.98
C LEU A 56 -12.55 10.49 -7.46
N GLU A 57 -13.60 10.81 -8.25
CA GLU A 57 -13.59 10.56 -9.70
C GLU A 57 -12.45 11.30 -10.41
N ARG A 58 -12.03 12.47 -9.92
CA ARG A 58 -10.88 13.23 -10.46
C ARG A 58 -9.52 12.56 -10.26
N ILE A 59 -9.37 11.67 -9.28
CA ILE A 59 -8.11 10.98 -9.01
C ILE A 59 -8.08 9.55 -9.54
N LEU A 60 -9.13 9.10 -10.22
CA LEU A 60 -9.16 7.79 -10.86
C LEU A 60 -8.42 7.83 -12.20
N PRO A 61 -7.50 6.89 -12.44
CA PRO A 61 -6.83 6.77 -13.73
C PRO A 61 -7.74 6.16 -14.80
N PRO A 62 -7.31 6.18 -16.08
CA PRO A 62 -8.09 5.58 -17.17
C PRO A 62 -8.50 4.14 -16.90
N GLY A 63 -9.76 3.82 -17.20
CA GLY A 63 -10.35 2.50 -16.99
C GLY A 63 -10.90 2.25 -15.59
N PHE A 64 -10.73 3.19 -14.65
CA PHE A 64 -11.30 3.07 -13.32
C PHE A 64 -12.60 3.82 -13.16
N GLU A 65 -13.52 3.24 -12.42
CA GLU A 65 -14.79 3.83 -12.01
C GLU A 65 -14.95 3.71 -10.49
N LEU A 66 -15.49 4.72 -9.83
CA LEU A 66 -15.82 4.65 -8.41
C LEU A 66 -16.93 3.61 -8.18
N ARG A 67 -16.74 2.70 -7.24
CA ARG A 67 -17.69 1.66 -6.87
C ARG A 67 -18.36 1.98 -5.53
N GLY A 68 -19.69 2.07 -5.54
CA GLY A 68 -20.48 2.35 -4.33
C GLY A 68 -20.40 3.80 -3.88
N GLU A 69 -20.38 3.99 -2.57
CA GLU A 69 -20.30 5.31 -1.95
C GLU A 69 -18.89 5.90 -2.03
N PRO A 70 -18.72 7.22 -2.02
CA PRO A 70 -17.42 7.89 -2.09
C PRO A 70 -16.68 7.85 -0.75
N ASP A 71 -16.45 6.65 -0.27
CA ASP A 71 -15.78 6.39 1.01
C ASP A 71 -14.27 6.26 0.81
N VAL A 72 -13.52 6.90 1.70
CA VAL A 72 -12.05 6.85 1.77
C VAL A 72 -11.64 6.07 3.01
N HIS A 73 -10.71 5.15 2.86
CA HIS A 73 -10.04 4.46 3.94
C HIS A 73 -8.60 5.01 4.05
N ALA A 74 -8.36 5.84 5.05
CA ALA A 74 -7.03 6.37 5.34
C ALA A 74 -6.37 5.51 6.42
N SER A 75 -5.26 4.88 6.07
CA SER A 75 -4.60 3.90 6.91
C SER A 75 -3.17 4.30 7.26
N LEU A 76 -2.74 3.95 8.48
CA LEU A 76 -1.36 3.89 8.89
C LEU A 76 -1.08 2.50 9.46
N ALA A 77 -0.05 1.84 8.93
CA ALA A 77 0.39 0.54 9.42
C ALA A 77 1.89 0.55 9.71
N PHE A 78 2.33 -0.32 10.62
CA PHE A 78 3.74 -0.57 10.88
C PHE A 78 4.00 -2.07 10.93
N PHE A 79 4.96 -2.51 10.11
CA PHE A 79 5.41 -3.89 10.03
C PHE A 79 6.73 -4.06 10.76
N ASN A 80 6.89 -5.17 11.46
CA ASN A 80 8.10 -5.55 12.19
C ASN A 80 8.57 -6.94 11.76
N ASP A 81 9.80 -7.26 12.10
CA ASP A 81 10.39 -8.59 11.96
C ASP A 81 10.41 -9.09 10.51
N LEU A 82 10.65 -8.17 9.56
CA LEU A 82 10.68 -8.49 8.14
C LEU A 82 12.00 -9.19 7.77
N TYR A 83 11.94 -10.48 7.46
CA TYR A 83 13.09 -11.32 7.13
C TYR A 83 13.95 -10.73 6.01
N TRP A 84 13.36 -10.20 4.96
CA TRP A 84 14.05 -9.62 3.81
C TRP A 84 14.69 -8.25 4.10
N LEU A 85 14.40 -7.66 5.25
CA LEU A 85 15.05 -6.48 5.82
C LEU A 85 15.93 -6.83 7.04
N ALA A 86 16.33 -8.09 7.16
CA ALA A 86 17.11 -8.59 8.29
C ALA A 86 16.46 -8.26 9.66
N GLY A 87 15.16 -8.51 9.78
CA GLY A 87 14.39 -8.30 11.00
C GLY A 87 13.95 -6.85 11.25
N ARG A 88 14.25 -5.91 10.35
CA ARG A 88 13.80 -4.51 10.49
C ARG A 88 12.34 -4.37 10.10
N GLY A 89 11.75 -3.24 10.52
CA GLY A 89 10.38 -2.85 10.17
C GLY A 89 10.31 -1.54 9.41
N TYR A 90 9.11 -1.20 8.95
CA TYR A 90 8.81 0.12 8.39
C TYR A 90 7.32 0.44 8.46
N GLY A 91 7.01 1.74 8.44
CA GLY A 91 5.66 2.27 8.41
C GLY A 91 5.13 2.48 7.00
N ILE A 92 3.80 2.41 6.87
CA ILE A 92 3.05 2.69 5.65
C ILE A 92 1.93 3.67 5.98
N VAL A 93 1.74 4.70 5.14
CA VAL A 93 0.52 5.51 5.10
C VAL A 93 -0.08 5.39 3.72
N MET A 94 -1.39 5.13 3.62
CA MET A 94 -2.07 5.02 2.34
C MET A 94 -3.53 5.45 2.42
N ILE A 95 -4.10 5.76 1.27
CA ILE A 95 -5.55 5.84 1.10
C ILE A 95 -6.02 4.77 0.11
N GLU A 96 -7.20 4.24 0.37
CA GLU A 96 -7.86 3.26 -0.48
C GLU A 96 -9.31 3.64 -0.72
N ILE A 97 -9.77 3.40 -1.93
CA ILE A 97 -11.15 3.65 -2.35
C ILE A 97 -11.69 2.43 -3.09
N ALA A 98 -12.99 2.15 -2.92
CA ALA A 98 -13.63 1.09 -3.67
C ALA A 98 -13.74 1.49 -5.14
N ALA A 99 -13.19 0.67 -6.04
CA ALA A 99 -13.21 0.95 -7.48
C ALA A 99 -13.46 -0.32 -8.30
N THR A 100 -13.96 -0.12 -9.51
CA THR A 100 -14.04 -1.12 -10.56
C THR A 100 -13.07 -0.72 -11.66
N TYR A 101 -12.15 -1.60 -12.03
CA TYR A 101 -11.35 -1.47 -13.23
C TYR A 101 -12.00 -2.19 -14.40
N ARG A 102 -12.19 -1.47 -15.52
CA ARG A 102 -12.70 -2.02 -16.79
C ARG A 102 -11.57 -2.08 -17.81
N GLY A 103 -10.94 -3.25 -17.88
CA GLY A 103 -9.96 -3.56 -18.92
C GLY A 103 -10.63 -4.02 -20.21
N LYS A 104 -9.82 -4.31 -21.24
CA LYS A 104 -10.30 -4.81 -22.53
C LYS A 104 -10.91 -6.20 -22.42
N THR A 105 -10.34 -7.05 -21.59
CA THR A 105 -10.68 -8.48 -21.50
C THR A 105 -11.32 -8.86 -20.18
N GLU A 106 -11.22 -8.01 -19.16
CA GLU A 106 -11.73 -8.32 -17.81
C GLU A 106 -12.19 -7.08 -17.07
N THR A 107 -13.12 -7.29 -16.14
CA THR A 107 -13.58 -6.28 -15.16
C THR A 107 -13.23 -6.76 -13.77
N ILE A 108 -12.61 -5.90 -12.95
CA ILE A 108 -12.12 -6.25 -11.63
C ILE A 108 -12.65 -5.26 -10.61
N ASP A 109 -13.39 -5.77 -9.62
CA ASP A 109 -13.80 -5.01 -8.44
C ASP A 109 -12.75 -5.12 -7.35
N GLY A 110 -12.37 -3.98 -6.77
CA GLY A 110 -11.32 -3.99 -5.76
C GLY A 110 -11.16 -2.71 -4.98
N SER A 111 -10.02 -2.65 -4.32
CA SER A 111 -9.50 -1.52 -3.57
C SER A 111 -8.43 -0.83 -4.40
N PHE A 112 -8.72 0.35 -4.92
CA PHE A 112 -7.75 1.18 -5.61
C PHE A 112 -6.99 2.05 -4.62
N CYS A 113 -5.66 2.00 -4.67
CA CYS A 113 -4.77 2.84 -3.87
C CYS A 113 -4.08 3.86 -4.80
N PRO A 114 -4.49 5.14 -4.78
CA PRO A 114 -3.89 6.18 -5.62
C PRO A 114 -2.50 6.60 -5.14
N VAL A 115 -2.21 6.46 -3.86
CA VAL A 115 -0.92 6.81 -3.26
C VAL A 115 -0.65 6.03 -1.99
N LEU A 116 0.64 5.72 -1.79
CA LEU A 116 1.17 4.98 -0.65
C LEU A 116 2.52 5.60 -0.26
N TRP A 117 2.71 5.94 1.02
CA TRP A 117 4.00 6.35 1.57
C TRP A 117 4.61 5.24 2.39
N GLU A 118 5.92 5.08 2.32
CA GLU A 118 6.68 4.07 3.09
C GLU A 118 7.98 4.63 3.64
N GLY A 119 8.39 4.07 4.79
CA GLY A 119 9.56 4.55 5.55
C GLY A 119 10.91 4.02 5.07
N VAL A 120 10.98 3.11 4.08
CA VAL A 120 12.26 2.55 3.61
C VAL A 120 12.37 2.51 2.08
N PRO A 121 13.51 2.94 1.52
CA PRO A 121 13.73 2.94 0.07
C PRO A 121 13.60 1.55 -0.57
N ASP A 122 14.05 0.50 0.12
CA ASP A 122 14.01 -0.89 -0.34
C ASP A 122 12.59 -1.34 -0.70
N ALA A 123 11.62 -1.05 0.17
CA ALA A 123 10.22 -1.36 -0.04
C ALA A 123 9.61 -0.50 -1.17
N ILE A 124 10.03 0.77 -1.26
CA ILE A 124 9.57 1.69 -2.31
C ILE A 124 10.02 1.20 -3.68
N MET A 125 11.32 0.95 -3.86
CA MET A 125 11.87 0.48 -5.14
C MET A 125 11.21 -0.83 -5.57
N THR A 126 11.17 -1.82 -4.68
CA THR A 126 10.52 -3.11 -4.94
C THR A 126 9.06 -2.94 -5.36
N GLY A 127 8.29 -2.12 -4.65
CA GLY A 127 6.88 -1.91 -4.95
C GLY A 127 6.66 -1.21 -6.28
N ARG A 128 7.40 -0.15 -6.56
CA ARG A 128 7.26 0.63 -7.80
C ARG A 128 7.72 -0.15 -9.03
N GLU A 129 8.91 -0.75 -8.97
CA GLU A 129 9.52 -1.39 -10.12
C GLU A 129 8.89 -2.75 -10.44
N GLU A 130 8.59 -3.56 -9.42
CA GLU A 130 8.11 -4.93 -9.63
C GLU A 130 6.58 -5.06 -9.55
N LEU A 131 5.90 -4.34 -8.65
CA LEU A 131 4.49 -4.55 -8.33
C LEU A 131 3.56 -3.47 -8.90
N GLY A 132 4.10 -2.30 -9.26
CA GLY A 132 3.33 -1.19 -9.77
C GLY A 132 2.64 -0.34 -8.69
N PHE A 133 3.09 -0.40 -7.45
CA PHE A 133 2.54 0.38 -6.34
C PHE A 133 2.98 1.85 -6.43
N PRO A 134 2.07 2.82 -6.22
CA PRO A 134 2.36 4.26 -6.30
C PRO A 134 3.07 4.78 -5.04
N LYS A 135 4.21 4.19 -4.70
CA LYS A 135 4.94 4.44 -3.46
C LYS A 135 5.77 5.71 -3.50
N LEU A 136 5.71 6.46 -2.40
CA LEU A 136 6.53 7.63 -2.10
C LEU A 136 7.25 7.41 -0.76
N PHE A 137 8.28 8.20 -0.50
CA PHE A 137 9.00 8.16 0.77
C PHE A 137 8.33 9.07 1.81
N ALA A 138 8.23 8.58 3.05
CA ALA A 138 8.01 9.37 4.25
C ALA A 138 8.70 8.75 5.45
N ASP A 139 9.06 9.55 6.43
CA ASP A 139 9.42 9.09 7.77
C ASP A 139 8.12 8.77 8.53
N ILE A 140 7.94 7.49 8.88
CA ILE A 140 6.72 6.96 9.51
C ILE A 140 7.16 6.15 10.73
N PRO A 141 7.14 6.74 11.92
CA PRO A 141 7.44 6.02 13.17
C PRO A 141 6.45 4.89 13.45
N ALA A 142 6.85 3.97 14.34
CA ALA A 142 5.94 2.97 14.87
C ALA A 142 4.70 3.64 15.52
N LEU A 143 3.57 2.95 15.47
CA LEU A 143 2.33 3.43 16.05
C LEU A 143 2.47 3.59 17.57
N ASP A 144 1.93 4.67 18.12
CA ASP A 144 1.76 4.87 19.55
C ASP A 144 0.42 4.25 19.96
N ILE A 145 0.46 3.07 20.59
CA ILE A 145 -0.72 2.31 20.99
C ILE A 145 -0.73 2.16 22.52
N ASP A 146 -1.78 2.67 23.16
CA ASP A 146 -2.03 2.52 24.60
C ASP A 146 -3.37 1.80 24.81
N HIS A 147 -3.31 0.48 24.93
CA HIS A 147 -4.51 -0.34 25.16
C HIS A 147 -5.18 -0.04 26.51
N ALA A 148 -4.43 0.40 27.53
CA ALA A 148 -4.99 0.72 28.85
C ALA A 148 -5.83 2.01 28.81
N ARG A 149 -5.41 2.98 27.99
CA ARG A 149 -6.16 4.21 27.73
C ARG A 149 -7.16 4.08 26.60
N GLY A 150 -7.07 3.02 25.81
CA GLY A 150 -7.89 2.81 24.63
C GLY A 150 -7.59 3.82 23.52
N THR A 151 -6.32 4.15 23.28
CA THR A 151 -5.88 5.11 22.27
C THR A 151 -4.85 4.52 21.34
N ALA A 152 -4.84 5.00 20.10
CA ALA A 152 -3.76 4.74 19.15
C ALA A 152 -3.53 5.96 18.27
N GLY A 153 -2.29 6.15 17.80
CA GLY A 153 -1.96 7.29 16.95
C GLY A 153 -0.68 7.09 16.14
N GLY A 154 -0.48 7.96 15.18
CA GLY A 154 0.74 7.98 14.39
C GLY A 154 0.76 9.11 13.39
N SER A 155 1.88 9.25 12.69
CA SER A 155 2.11 10.36 11.76
C SER A 155 3.05 9.98 10.63
N ALA A 156 3.08 10.82 9.59
CA ALA A 156 4.08 10.75 8.55
C ALA A 156 4.66 12.14 8.28
N SER A 157 5.98 12.17 8.03
CA SER A 157 6.73 13.39 7.74
C SER A 157 7.65 13.19 6.54
N TRP A 158 7.98 14.28 5.89
CA TRP A 158 9.11 14.35 4.96
C TRP A 158 10.12 15.31 5.56
N PHE A 159 11.23 14.77 6.02
CA PHE A 159 12.16 15.50 6.92
C PHE A 159 11.39 16.10 8.10
N ASP A 160 11.49 17.39 8.33
CA ASP A 160 10.86 18.14 9.43
C ASP A 160 9.41 18.59 9.13
N PHE A 161 8.90 18.37 7.92
CA PHE A 161 7.52 18.68 7.56
C PHE A 161 6.59 17.48 7.80
N ARG A 162 5.80 17.56 8.86
CA ARG A 162 4.76 16.60 9.17
C ARG A 162 3.52 16.87 8.34
N PHE A 163 3.17 15.96 7.43
CA PHE A 163 2.06 16.14 6.50
C PHE A 163 0.82 15.30 6.83
N PHE A 164 0.95 14.31 7.72
CA PHE A 164 -0.15 13.40 8.07
C PHE A 164 -0.15 13.07 9.55
N ASP A 165 -1.35 13.08 10.14
CA ASP A 165 -1.65 12.61 11.49
C ASP A 165 -2.91 11.77 11.50
N VAL A 166 -2.89 10.71 12.29
CA VAL A 166 -4.07 9.89 12.59
C VAL A 166 -4.12 9.58 14.09
N ALA A 167 -5.31 9.64 14.67
CA ALA A 167 -5.54 9.28 16.06
C ALA A 167 -6.87 8.57 16.23
N LEU A 168 -6.89 7.56 17.10
CA LEU A 168 -8.06 6.79 17.50
C LEU A 168 -8.23 6.88 19.01
N HIS A 169 -9.48 6.89 19.48
CA HIS A 169 -9.81 6.90 20.90
C HIS A 169 -11.03 6.02 21.20
N GLY A 170 -11.12 5.57 22.45
CA GLY A 170 -12.20 4.68 22.91
C GLY A 170 -12.13 3.32 22.22
N LEU A 171 -10.91 2.76 22.12
CA LEU A 171 -10.69 1.43 21.55
C LEU A 171 -11.32 0.36 22.41
N ILE A 172 -12.21 -0.43 21.81
CA ILE A 172 -12.86 -1.59 22.43
C ILE A 172 -12.53 -2.81 21.59
N GLU A 173 -11.91 -3.81 22.20
CA GLU A 173 -11.59 -5.06 21.53
C GLU A 173 -12.87 -5.80 21.12
N VAL A 174 -12.88 -6.30 19.88
CA VAL A 174 -13.99 -7.06 19.30
C VAL A 174 -13.46 -8.35 18.68
N TYR A 175 -14.27 -9.40 18.75
CA TYR A 175 -13.96 -10.63 18.05
C TYR A 175 -14.62 -10.62 16.68
N GLU A 176 -13.80 -10.57 15.63
CA GLU A 176 -14.24 -10.67 14.23
C GLU A 176 -13.27 -11.59 13.47
N GLU A 177 -13.76 -12.18 12.36
CA GLU A 177 -12.89 -12.96 11.47
C GLU A 177 -11.72 -12.12 10.96
N PRO A 178 -10.52 -12.71 10.85
CA PRO A 178 -9.33 -12.00 10.40
C PRO A 178 -9.52 -11.37 9.03
N LYS A 179 -9.49 -10.05 8.98
CA LYS A 179 -9.60 -9.26 7.76
C LYS A 179 -8.87 -7.93 7.93
N LEU A 180 -8.07 -7.56 6.94
CA LEU A 180 -7.48 -6.21 6.91
C LEU A 180 -8.57 -5.14 6.74
N PRO A 181 -8.37 -3.98 7.39
CA PRO A 181 -9.19 -2.81 7.11
C PRO A 181 -9.09 -2.41 5.63
N GLY A 182 -10.17 -1.88 5.08
CA GLY A 182 -10.19 -1.38 3.70
C GLY A 182 -11.48 -1.71 2.95
N PRO A 183 -11.61 -1.27 1.69
CA PRO A 183 -12.80 -1.52 0.87
C PRO A 183 -13.01 -3.00 0.53
N GLY A 184 -11.94 -3.79 0.61
CA GLY A 184 -11.95 -5.21 0.23
C GLY A 184 -11.94 -5.46 -1.28
N GLY A 185 -11.90 -6.73 -1.65
CA GLY A 185 -11.71 -7.16 -3.04
C GLY A 185 -10.23 -7.22 -3.43
N ALA A 186 -9.95 -7.26 -4.72
CA ALA A 186 -8.58 -7.28 -5.22
C ALA A 186 -7.87 -5.94 -4.98
N ALA A 187 -6.59 -5.98 -4.67
CA ALA A 187 -5.77 -4.77 -4.70
C ALA A 187 -5.61 -4.30 -6.15
N LEU A 188 -5.75 -3.00 -6.37
CA LEU A 188 -5.69 -2.35 -7.67
C LEU A 188 -4.74 -1.16 -7.61
N TYR A 189 -3.78 -1.10 -8.54
CA TYR A 189 -2.83 0.00 -8.67
C TYR A 189 -2.68 0.38 -10.14
N TYR A 190 -2.28 1.62 -10.40
CA TYR A 190 -1.95 2.10 -11.73
C TYR A 190 -0.45 2.38 -11.81
N LYS A 191 0.28 1.49 -12.50
CA LYS A 191 1.71 1.65 -12.72
C LYS A 191 1.95 2.61 -13.87
N TYR A 192 2.75 3.65 -13.61
CA TYR A 192 3.18 4.62 -14.60
C TYR A 192 4.67 4.90 -14.44
N MET A 193 5.46 4.62 -15.46
CA MET A 193 6.89 4.91 -15.50
C MET A 193 7.15 5.90 -16.64
N PRO A 194 7.59 7.12 -16.32
CA PRO A 194 7.87 8.12 -17.35
C PRO A 194 8.99 7.65 -18.27
N ARG A 195 8.91 8.06 -19.53
CA ARG A 195 9.94 7.73 -20.53
C ARG A 195 11.24 8.46 -20.22
N THR A 196 12.35 7.72 -20.29
CA THR A 196 13.68 8.32 -20.33
C THR A 196 13.85 9.03 -21.66
N GLY A 197 14.16 10.32 -21.63
CA GLY A 197 14.28 11.10 -22.87
C GLY A 197 14.57 12.57 -22.63
N ILE A 198 14.48 13.34 -23.70
CA ILE A 198 14.68 14.79 -23.66
C ILE A 198 13.54 15.44 -22.89
N PHE A 199 13.87 16.41 -22.03
CA PHE A 199 12.88 17.20 -21.30
C PHE A 199 11.81 17.77 -22.23
N GLY A 200 10.53 17.58 -21.87
CA GLY A 200 9.39 18.02 -22.67
C GLY A 200 8.94 17.02 -23.76
N SER A 201 9.62 15.89 -23.97
CA SER A 201 9.16 14.86 -24.91
C SER A 201 7.91 14.12 -24.44
N GLY A 202 7.65 14.12 -23.11
CA GLY A 202 6.47 13.49 -22.51
C GLY A 202 6.39 11.97 -22.70
N GLY A 203 5.27 11.39 -22.28
CA GLY A 203 4.98 9.97 -22.43
C GLY A 203 5.57 9.08 -21.34
N CYS A 204 5.33 7.78 -21.48
CA CYS A 204 5.78 6.75 -20.54
C CYS A 204 6.41 5.57 -21.27
N ASP A 205 7.25 4.82 -20.59
CA ASP A 205 7.71 3.52 -21.02
C ASP A 205 6.69 2.43 -20.70
N VAL A 206 5.98 2.59 -19.58
CA VAL A 206 4.87 1.70 -19.19
C VAL A 206 3.75 2.49 -18.51
N ALA A 207 2.50 2.12 -18.83
CA ALA A 207 1.29 2.60 -18.18
C ALA A 207 0.24 1.48 -18.23
N TYR A 208 -0.03 0.84 -17.09
CA TYR A 208 -1.00 -0.26 -16.99
C TYR A 208 -1.46 -0.47 -15.55
N THR A 209 -2.60 -1.14 -15.39
CA THR A 209 -3.12 -1.55 -14.10
C THR A 209 -2.44 -2.83 -13.61
N THR A 210 -2.17 -2.90 -12.32
CA THR A 210 -1.77 -4.15 -11.64
C THR A 210 -2.82 -4.55 -10.62
N THR A 211 -2.96 -5.86 -10.40
CA THR A 211 -3.96 -6.42 -9.49
C THR A 211 -3.46 -7.65 -8.76
N SER A 212 -3.97 -7.86 -7.54
CA SER A 212 -3.81 -9.12 -6.80
C SER A 212 -4.82 -10.20 -7.21
N GLN A 213 -5.78 -9.89 -8.08
CA GLN A 213 -6.72 -10.89 -8.58
C GLN A 213 -5.98 -11.94 -9.44
N PRO A 214 -6.20 -13.25 -9.19
CA PRO A 214 -5.66 -14.31 -10.05
C PRO A 214 -6.11 -14.17 -11.51
N GLN A 215 -5.41 -14.85 -12.43
CA GLN A 215 -5.85 -14.93 -13.81
C GLN A 215 -7.25 -15.55 -13.89
N PRO A 216 -8.09 -15.15 -14.85
CA PRO A 216 -9.37 -15.79 -15.08
C PRO A 216 -9.21 -17.31 -15.22
N GLY A 217 -9.92 -18.06 -14.37
CA GLY A 217 -9.84 -19.55 -14.34
C GLY A 217 -8.79 -20.12 -13.39
N GLU A 218 -7.95 -19.30 -12.78
CA GLU A 218 -7.03 -19.70 -11.71
C GLU A 218 -7.68 -19.55 -10.34
N ALA A 219 -7.50 -20.57 -9.47
CA ALA A 219 -7.87 -20.44 -8.07
C ALA A 219 -6.79 -19.66 -7.33
N GLY A 220 -7.19 -18.68 -6.53
CA GLY A 220 -6.26 -17.89 -5.73
C GLY A 220 -6.97 -16.95 -4.77
N ASP A 221 -6.23 -16.50 -3.77
CA ASP A 221 -6.70 -15.51 -2.82
C ASP A 221 -6.32 -14.10 -3.32
N THR A 222 -7.28 -13.18 -3.29
CA THR A 222 -7.06 -11.78 -3.65
C THR A 222 -6.42 -10.97 -2.52
N SER A 223 -6.37 -11.51 -1.30
CA SER A 223 -5.75 -10.82 -0.16
C SER A 223 -4.24 -10.75 -0.31
N PRO A 224 -3.63 -9.57 -0.19
CA PRO A 224 -2.18 -9.43 -0.20
C PRO A 224 -1.52 -10.01 1.06
N ILE A 225 -2.28 -10.27 2.13
CA ILE A 225 -1.81 -10.84 3.40
C ILE A 225 -2.67 -12.04 3.76
N LYS A 226 -2.02 -13.17 4.07
CA LYS A 226 -2.69 -14.39 4.52
C LYS A 226 -2.54 -14.54 6.03
N PHE A 227 -3.63 -14.68 6.73
CA PHE A 227 -3.68 -14.77 8.19
C PHE A 227 -3.61 -16.22 8.72
N GLY A 228 -3.14 -17.18 7.96
CA GLY A 228 -3.08 -18.57 8.39
C GLY A 228 -2.32 -18.78 9.70
N GLY A 229 -3.02 -19.14 10.77
CA GLY A 229 -2.45 -19.37 12.10
C GLY A 229 -1.99 -18.11 12.86
N ALA A 230 -2.32 -16.92 12.38
CA ALA A 230 -1.90 -15.66 12.96
C ALA A 230 -2.71 -15.31 14.23
N ASN A 231 -2.02 -14.71 15.21
CA ASN A 231 -2.68 -13.99 16.28
C ASN A 231 -3.26 -12.70 15.71
N PHE A 232 -4.56 -12.67 15.52
CA PHE A 232 -5.28 -11.50 15.03
C PHE A 232 -6.15 -10.93 16.14
N ARG A 233 -5.97 -9.65 16.43
CA ARG A 233 -6.79 -8.91 17.38
C ARG A 233 -7.32 -7.65 16.72
N LYS A 234 -8.54 -7.29 17.02
CA LYS A 234 -9.21 -6.13 16.43
C LYS A 234 -9.88 -5.27 17.49
N TRP A 235 -9.78 -3.97 17.33
CA TRP A 235 -10.47 -2.97 18.14
C TRP A 235 -11.27 -2.05 17.24
N LYS A 236 -12.49 -1.74 17.65
CA LYS A 236 -13.28 -0.64 17.12
C LYS A 236 -13.05 0.59 17.96
N ALA A 237 -12.88 1.74 17.35
CA ALA A 237 -12.73 3.02 18.01
C ALA A 237 -14.09 3.71 18.19
N ALA A 238 -14.31 4.36 19.33
CA ALA A 238 -15.47 5.23 19.52
C ALA A 238 -15.39 6.50 18.64
N GLY A 239 -14.15 6.93 18.33
CA GLY A 239 -13.89 8.02 17.41
C GLY A 239 -12.46 7.99 16.88
N GLY A 240 -12.24 8.73 15.80
CA GLY A 240 -10.94 8.89 15.20
C GLY A 240 -10.84 10.16 14.39
N SER A 241 -9.63 10.58 14.12
CA SER A 241 -9.33 11.72 13.26
C SER A 241 -8.21 11.38 12.29
N VAL A 242 -8.28 11.98 11.12
CA VAL A 242 -7.21 12.00 10.14
C VAL A 242 -7.02 13.44 9.69
N ASN A 243 -5.77 13.89 9.66
CA ASN A 243 -5.43 15.24 9.23
C ASN A 243 -4.32 15.18 8.17
N TRP A 244 -4.58 15.78 7.03
CA TRP A 244 -3.61 15.99 5.97
C TRP A 244 -3.22 17.46 5.97
N HIS A 245 -1.97 17.76 6.29
CA HIS A 245 -1.45 19.14 6.32
C HIS A 245 -0.97 19.54 4.94
N ARG A 246 -1.57 20.59 4.38
CA ARG A 246 -1.18 21.10 3.06
C ARG A 246 0.28 21.57 3.07
N ALA A 247 1.01 21.17 2.06
CA ALA A 247 2.41 21.48 1.88
C ALA A 247 2.60 22.62 0.88
N THR A 248 3.60 23.46 1.12
CA THR A 248 4.18 24.35 0.08
C THR A 248 5.26 23.61 -0.71
N PHE A 249 5.70 24.22 -1.83
CA PHE A 249 6.83 23.70 -2.59
C PHE A 249 8.11 23.59 -1.74
N GLU A 250 8.37 24.56 -0.86
CA GLU A 250 9.56 24.59 0.00
C GLU A 250 9.55 23.49 1.06
N GLN A 251 8.36 23.12 1.55
CA GLN A 251 8.17 22.06 2.55
C GLN A 251 8.26 20.65 1.95
N LEU A 252 7.75 20.46 0.72
CA LEU A 252 7.69 19.15 0.07
C LEU A 252 7.88 19.28 -1.46
N PRO A 253 9.08 19.60 -1.94
CA PRO A 253 9.32 20.15 -3.28
C PRO A 253 8.78 19.30 -4.44
N THR A 254 8.90 17.97 -4.38
CA THR A 254 8.57 17.09 -5.52
C THR A 254 7.21 16.42 -5.40
N THR A 255 6.61 16.41 -4.21
CA THR A 255 5.37 15.66 -3.95
C THR A 255 4.29 16.45 -3.20
N PHE A 256 4.48 17.79 -3.00
CA PHE A 256 3.47 18.63 -2.33
C PHE A 256 2.09 18.55 -2.99
N HIS A 257 2.03 18.42 -4.31
CA HIS A 257 0.78 18.31 -5.06
C HIS A 257 0.02 17.00 -4.74
N VAL A 258 0.73 15.93 -4.39
CA VAL A 258 0.11 14.66 -3.98
C VAL A 258 -0.54 14.78 -2.62
N VAL A 259 0.21 15.30 -1.63
CA VAL A 259 -0.34 15.55 -0.28
C VAL A 259 -1.52 16.52 -0.35
N ASN A 260 -1.39 17.61 -1.12
CA ASN A 260 -2.47 18.58 -1.29
C ASN A 260 -3.69 17.97 -1.98
N GLY A 261 -3.49 17.09 -2.98
CA GLY A 261 -4.58 16.38 -3.64
C GLY A 261 -5.35 15.45 -2.71
N VAL A 262 -4.67 14.84 -1.73
CA VAL A 262 -5.36 14.05 -0.68
C VAL A 262 -6.02 14.97 0.34
N ALA A 263 -5.38 16.07 0.73
CA ALA A 263 -5.95 17.08 1.64
C ALA A 263 -7.20 17.78 1.06
N ASP A 264 -7.37 17.77 -0.27
CA ASP A 264 -8.56 18.29 -0.95
C ASP A 264 -9.77 17.35 -0.88
N LEU A 265 -9.60 16.10 -0.43
CA LEU A 265 -10.69 15.17 -0.18
C LEU A 265 -11.40 15.57 1.12
N GLU A 266 -12.42 16.41 1.02
CA GLU A 266 -13.17 16.93 2.17
C GLU A 266 -13.80 15.80 2.98
N ILE A 267 -13.64 15.83 4.31
CA ILE A 267 -14.32 14.88 5.21
C ILE A 267 -15.73 15.37 5.47
N VAL A 268 -16.69 14.79 4.74
CA VAL A 268 -18.13 15.14 4.85
C VAL A 268 -18.76 14.38 6.02
N GLU A 269 -18.35 13.12 6.23
CA GLU A 269 -18.92 12.24 7.25
C GLU A 269 -17.86 11.28 7.76
N TYR A 270 -17.72 11.19 9.08
CA TYR A 270 -16.92 10.14 9.73
C TYR A 270 -17.72 8.83 9.78
N LEU A 271 -17.14 7.75 9.28
CA LEU A 271 -17.83 6.46 9.16
C LEU A 271 -17.31 5.40 10.15
N GLY A 272 -16.24 5.68 10.86
CA GLY A 272 -15.67 4.80 11.87
C GLY A 272 -14.17 4.67 11.77
N ALA A 273 -13.57 4.03 12.78
CA ALA A 273 -12.16 3.69 12.77
C ALA A 273 -11.91 2.38 13.50
N GLU A 274 -10.82 1.73 13.13
CA GLU A 274 -10.42 0.45 13.70
C GLU A 274 -8.90 0.31 13.77
N LEU A 275 -8.46 -0.50 14.73
CA LEU A 275 -7.08 -0.97 14.88
C LEU A 275 -7.08 -2.49 14.77
N VAL A 276 -6.13 -3.04 14.03
CA VAL A 276 -5.83 -4.47 14.05
C VAL A 276 -4.36 -4.69 14.38
N GLU A 277 -4.08 -5.73 15.15
CA GLU A 277 -2.73 -6.24 15.40
C GLU A 277 -2.70 -7.71 15.03
N PHE A 278 -1.66 -8.14 14.34
CA PHE A 278 -1.56 -9.52 13.89
C PHE A 278 -0.11 -9.99 13.73
N SER A 279 0.04 -11.30 13.77
CA SER A 279 1.28 -12.00 13.41
C SER A 279 0.99 -12.91 12.22
N ALA A 280 1.84 -12.90 11.21
CA ALA A 280 1.67 -13.69 9.99
C ALA A 280 2.93 -14.53 9.74
N PRO A 281 2.90 -15.84 10.10
CA PRO A 281 4.02 -16.75 9.87
C PRO A 281 4.11 -17.13 8.39
N GLY A 282 5.33 -17.24 7.85
CA GLY A 282 5.61 -17.66 6.47
C GLY A 282 5.03 -16.75 5.38
N GLN A 283 4.57 -15.57 5.77
CA GLN A 283 3.74 -14.67 4.96
C GLN A 283 4.37 -14.26 3.64
N ALA A 284 5.66 -14.11 3.64
CA ALA A 284 6.31 -13.39 2.57
C ALA A 284 6.45 -14.17 1.27
N VAL A 285 6.42 -15.47 1.34
CA VAL A 285 6.70 -16.33 0.16
C VAL A 285 5.51 -16.39 -0.79
N SER A 286 4.31 -16.28 -0.25
CA SER A 286 3.06 -16.30 -1.03
C SER A 286 2.45 -14.93 -1.25
N ALA A 287 2.92 -13.93 -0.53
CA ALA A 287 2.42 -12.56 -0.65
C ALA A 287 2.88 -11.92 -1.95
N ASN A 288 1.99 -11.15 -2.54
CA ASN A 288 2.26 -10.31 -3.69
C ASN A 288 2.35 -11.03 -5.04
N VAL A 289 1.41 -11.90 -5.31
CA VAL A 289 1.15 -12.28 -6.70
C VAL A 289 0.39 -11.11 -7.34
N MET A 290 1.14 -10.06 -7.66
CA MET A 290 0.62 -8.97 -8.48
C MET A 290 0.85 -9.32 -9.95
N ARG A 291 -0.19 -9.18 -10.76
CA ARG A 291 -0.09 -9.29 -12.20
C ARG A 291 -0.46 -8.01 -12.90
N ALA A 292 0.09 -7.82 -14.09
CA ALA A 292 -0.35 -6.76 -14.98
C ALA A 292 -1.73 -7.12 -15.57
N VAL A 293 -2.56 -6.11 -15.75
CA VAL A 293 -3.81 -6.19 -16.51
C VAL A 293 -3.60 -5.40 -17.80
N GLU A 294 -4.06 -5.92 -18.92
CA GLU A 294 -3.98 -5.20 -20.20
C GLU A 294 -4.64 -3.82 -20.07
N PRO A 295 -3.99 -2.75 -20.58
CA PRO A 295 -4.58 -1.42 -20.52
C PRO A 295 -5.88 -1.36 -21.33
N ALA A 296 -6.83 -0.57 -20.84
CA ALA A 296 -8.11 -0.33 -21.51
C ALA A 296 -7.94 0.44 -22.85
N LEU A 297 -6.79 1.07 -23.08
CA LEU A 297 -6.49 1.92 -24.23
C LEU A 297 -5.76 1.18 -25.33
#